data_7559cb7d3268d7a5462ba1b6ab5d2ed6
#
_entry.id   7559cb7d3268d7a5462ba1b6ab5d2ed6
#
_cell.length_a   1.000
_cell.length_b   1.000
_cell.length_c   1.000
_cell.angle_alpha   90.00
_cell.angle_beta   90.00
_cell.angle_gamma   90.00
#
_symmetry.space_group_name_H-M   'P 1'
#
loop_
_entity.id
_entity.type
_entity.pdbx_description
1 polymer ?
#
loop_
_entity_poly.entity_id
_entity_poly.type
_entity_poly.pdbx_seq_one_letter_code
_entity_poly.pdbx_strand_id
1 'polypeptide(L)'
;MKNRRIFGFGSIKSMPEGSNIAEQEEDELNQSGSNLSDKESQDADYSHIPSLSHELETLIFARLPRSEHWKLCFVNKSCLSLVKTGELYKIRRDIGLKEPSVFMFASGESSWWAFDREFMSFRKLPVLPSDSCFLSGDKESLCAGTHLLVSGREIEGLVIWRYELAENKWGKGPSMIWPRCLFASATCGARAYVAGGMGAISRNEVYDSAERYDPDRGSWDPLPKMKKRRKLCAGFYMDGKFYVIGGRNENGELTCGEFFDETRNRWELIPEMLKEDSVQSSSHSPPLLAVVKNELYSLETSTNELKVYLKKTNTWRGLGRVPVRADSNRGWGVAFKSLGDELLLIGASSAGNYMAIYTCCPVDCESGEMEWKLLDGGGRSRLSHFILNCSVMVA
;
A
#
# COMPACT_ATOMS: atom_id res chain seq x y z
N MET A 1 -13.24 -40.64 -22.56
CA MET A 1 -13.74 -41.41 -21.38
C MET A 1 -13.36 -40.62 -20.14
N LYS A 2 -14.32 -39.96 -19.59
CA LYS A 2 -14.89 -39.95 -18.22
C LYS A 2 -13.82 -39.83 -17.10
N ASN A 3 -13.77 -38.67 -16.35
CA ASN A 3 -14.58 -38.45 -15.15
C ASN A 3 -14.59 -36.99 -14.70
N ARG A 4 -15.77 -36.38 -14.74
CA ARG A 4 -16.12 -35.17 -13.97
C ARG A 4 -16.48 -35.62 -12.57
N ARG A 5 -15.93 -34.96 -11.55
CA ARG A 5 -16.51 -35.00 -10.19
C ARG A 5 -17.07 -33.61 -9.87
N ILE A 6 -18.39 -33.61 -9.80
CA ILE A 6 -19.25 -32.54 -9.29
C ILE A 6 -19.26 -32.69 -7.77
N PHE A 7 -18.93 -31.65 -7.03
CA PHE A 7 -19.22 -31.58 -5.60
C PHE A 7 -20.49 -30.75 -5.38
N GLY A 8 -21.45 -31.40 -4.72
CA GLY A 8 -22.78 -30.89 -4.49
C GLY A 8 -22.85 -29.82 -3.39
N PHE A 9 -23.79 -28.91 -3.60
CA PHE A 9 -24.28 -27.94 -2.63
C PHE A 9 -25.01 -28.63 -1.48
N GLY A 10 -24.51 -28.43 -0.25
CA GLY A 10 -25.22 -28.74 0.99
C GLY A 10 -26.11 -27.58 1.41
N SER A 11 -27.40 -27.85 1.44
CA SER A 11 -28.49 -26.98 1.90
C SER A 11 -28.33 -26.62 3.38
N ILE A 12 -28.31 -25.33 3.74
CA ILE A 12 -28.42 -24.85 5.12
C ILE A 12 -29.88 -24.47 5.37
N LYS A 13 -30.46 -25.14 6.34
CA LYS A 13 -31.81 -24.94 6.86
C LYS A 13 -31.94 -23.57 7.53
N SER A 14 -33.05 -22.89 7.24
CA SER A 14 -33.60 -21.73 7.92
C SER A 14 -33.95 -22.06 9.37
N MET A 15 -33.63 -21.14 10.30
CA MET A 15 -34.22 -21.07 11.63
C MET A 15 -34.92 -19.72 11.84
N PRO A 16 -35.97 -19.69 12.70
CA PRO A 16 -37.08 -18.77 12.60
C PRO A 16 -36.90 -17.42 13.33
N GLU A 17 -37.69 -16.48 12.86
CA GLU A 17 -37.92 -15.18 13.48
C GLU A 17 -38.49 -15.32 14.90
N GLY A 18 -37.93 -14.56 15.83
CA GLY A 18 -38.40 -14.38 17.20
C GLY A 18 -38.53 -12.91 17.56
N SER A 19 -39.74 -12.42 17.42
CA SER A 19 -40.54 -11.43 18.17
C SER A 19 -39.86 -10.37 19.05
N ASN A 20 -40.30 -9.14 18.76
CA ASN A 20 -40.41 -7.94 19.60
C ASN A 20 -40.74 -8.20 21.08
N ILE A 21 -39.95 -7.60 21.99
CA ILE A 21 -40.38 -7.07 23.29
C ILE A 21 -39.33 -6.03 23.72
N ALA A 22 -39.72 -4.79 23.82
CA ALA A 22 -39.29 -3.76 24.78
C ALA A 22 -39.77 -2.37 24.36
N GLU A 23 -41.04 -2.15 24.64
CA GLU A 23 -41.57 -0.82 25.01
C GLU A 23 -42.23 -1.01 26.37
N GLN A 24 -41.97 -0.06 27.25
CA GLN A 24 -42.58 0.25 28.57
C GLN A 24 -41.60 0.06 29.75
N GLU A 25 -41.11 1.22 30.17
CA GLU A 25 -41.04 1.68 31.56
C GLU A 25 -40.37 3.06 31.62
N GLU A 26 -41.14 4.11 31.29
CA GLU A 26 -40.99 5.44 31.88
C GLU A 26 -42.20 5.54 32.79
N ASP A 27 -41.95 5.80 34.09
CA ASP A 27 -42.62 6.71 34.98
C ASP A 27 -42.41 6.27 36.44
N GLU A 28 -42.36 7.30 37.33
CA GLU A 28 -42.33 7.28 38.78
C GLU A 28 -40.94 7.10 39.46
N LEU A 29 -40.42 8.30 39.85
CA LEU A 29 -40.09 8.58 41.23
C LEU A 29 -39.67 10.05 41.41
N ASN A 30 -40.69 10.87 41.64
CA ASN A 30 -40.55 12.20 42.26
C ASN A 30 -40.89 12.11 43.75
N GLN A 31 -40.18 12.88 44.57
CA GLN A 31 -40.42 13.25 45.96
C GLN A 31 -39.83 12.36 47.07
N SER A 32 -38.72 12.85 47.63
CA SER A 32 -38.73 13.22 49.06
C SER A 32 -37.41 13.95 49.38
N GLY A 33 -37.53 15.17 49.84
CA GLY A 33 -36.42 15.95 50.40
C GLY A 33 -36.11 15.55 51.84
N SER A 34 -34.83 15.74 52.19
CA SER A 34 -34.46 16.16 53.55
C SER A 34 -33.01 16.64 53.55
N ASN A 35 -32.83 17.79 54.14
CA ASN A 35 -31.60 18.51 54.47
C ASN A 35 -30.58 17.66 55.19
N LEU A 36 -29.29 17.77 54.80
CA LEU A 36 -28.16 17.62 55.70
C LEU A 36 -26.96 18.42 55.20
N SER A 37 -26.72 19.48 55.94
CA SER A 37 -25.44 20.15 56.29
C SER A 37 -24.24 20.08 55.38
N ASP A 38 -23.80 21.26 55.01
CA ASP A 38 -22.52 21.73 54.55
C ASP A 38 -21.31 20.99 55.12
N LYS A 39 -20.55 20.35 54.21
CA LYS A 39 -19.12 20.25 54.31
C LYS A 39 -18.56 20.83 53.04
N GLU A 40 -18.01 22.01 53.16
CA GLU A 40 -17.12 22.60 52.16
C GLU A 40 -15.98 21.64 51.85
N SER A 41 -16.11 20.87 50.79
CA SER A 41 -14.98 20.34 50.11
C SER A 41 -14.40 21.48 49.27
N GLN A 42 -13.19 21.89 49.57
CA GLN A 42 -12.37 22.74 48.71
C GLN A 42 -12.18 21.98 47.41
N ASP A 43 -13.12 22.12 46.49
CA ASP A 43 -12.90 21.84 45.09
C ASP A 43 -11.85 22.85 44.62
N ALA A 44 -10.64 22.36 44.37
CA ALA A 44 -9.61 23.13 43.74
C ALA A 44 -10.22 23.67 42.44
N ASP A 45 -10.32 24.99 42.35
CA ASP A 45 -10.85 25.71 41.22
C ASP A 45 -9.94 25.49 39.98
N TYR A 46 -10.23 24.46 39.20
CA TYR A 46 -9.60 24.18 37.93
C TYR A 46 -10.09 25.11 36.79
N SER A 47 -10.85 26.18 37.13
CA SER A 47 -11.48 27.09 36.18
C SER A 47 -10.52 28.08 35.50
N HIS A 48 -9.22 28.02 35.78
CA HIS A 48 -8.24 28.98 35.25
C HIS A 48 -7.14 28.36 34.37
N ILE A 49 -7.32 27.16 33.82
CA ILE A 49 -6.46 26.74 32.73
C ILE A 49 -6.97 27.46 31.48
N PRO A 50 -6.18 28.43 30.91
CA PRO A 50 -6.61 29.09 29.69
C PRO A 50 -6.82 28.01 28.62
N SER A 51 -8.02 28.00 28.02
CA SER A 51 -8.29 27.08 26.91
C SER A 51 -7.26 27.36 25.82
N LEU A 52 -6.57 26.31 25.36
CA LEU A 52 -5.68 26.41 24.20
C LEU A 52 -6.47 27.00 23.03
N SER A 53 -5.85 27.86 22.24
CA SER A 53 -6.49 28.29 21.00
C SER A 53 -6.73 27.06 20.12
N HIS A 54 -7.82 27.07 19.38
CA HIS A 54 -8.17 25.98 18.47
C HIS A 54 -7.02 25.60 17.50
N GLU A 55 -6.26 26.59 17.07
CA GLU A 55 -5.07 26.38 16.21
C GLU A 55 -3.97 25.57 16.92
N LEU A 56 -3.65 25.95 18.17
CA LEU A 56 -2.64 25.23 18.96
C LEU A 56 -3.09 23.80 19.29
N GLU A 57 -4.35 23.64 19.68
CA GLU A 57 -4.94 22.33 19.95
C GLU A 57 -4.83 21.41 18.71
N THR A 58 -5.21 21.92 17.55
CA THR A 58 -5.15 21.18 16.29
C THR A 58 -3.72 20.83 15.87
N LEU A 59 -2.76 21.75 16.10
CA LEU A 59 -1.34 21.51 15.86
C LEU A 59 -0.77 20.43 16.81
N ILE A 60 -1.21 20.39 18.06
CA ILE A 60 -0.83 19.34 19.02
C ILE A 60 -1.38 17.99 18.55
N PHE A 61 -2.66 17.92 18.20
CA PHE A 61 -3.29 16.68 17.74
C PHE A 61 -2.68 16.18 16.43
N ALA A 62 -2.31 17.09 15.52
CA ALA A 62 -1.64 16.72 14.29
C ALA A 62 -0.27 16.04 14.52
N ARG A 63 0.40 16.31 15.66
CA ARG A 63 1.68 15.67 16.02
C ARG A 63 1.54 14.30 16.68
N LEU A 64 0.36 13.91 17.09
CA LEU A 64 0.13 12.56 17.59
C LEU A 64 0.38 11.52 16.49
N PRO A 65 0.91 10.34 16.81
CA PRO A 65 0.96 9.23 15.86
C PRO A 65 -0.43 8.93 15.28
N ARG A 66 -0.51 8.62 13.99
CA ARG A 66 -1.81 8.32 13.35
C ARG A 66 -2.53 7.14 13.99
N SER A 67 -1.78 6.18 14.54
CA SER A 67 -2.34 5.07 15.31
C SER A 67 -3.16 5.54 16.54
N GLU A 68 -2.95 6.77 17.00
CA GLU A 68 -3.62 7.35 18.15
C GLU A 68 -4.82 8.25 17.77
N HIS A 69 -4.93 8.68 16.51
CA HIS A 69 -5.98 9.63 16.08
C HIS A 69 -7.40 9.13 16.36
N TRP A 70 -7.64 7.81 16.31
CA TRP A 70 -8.94 7.24 16.63
C TRP A 70 -9.40 7.55 18.07
N LYS A 71 -8.47 7.73 19.02
CA LYS A 71 -8.77 8.09 20.41
C LYS A 71 -9.37 9.49 20.51
N LEU A 72 -8.98 10.41 19.62
CA LEU A 72 -9.54 11.75 19.56
C LEU A 72 -11.06 11.75 19.28
N CYS A 73 -11.55 10.71 18.60
CA CYS A 73 -12.99 10.57 18.31
C CYS A 73 -13.85 10.43 19.59
N PHE A 74 -13.25 10.04 20.71
CA PHE A 74 -13.92 9.83 21.99
C PHE A 74 -13.72 11.00 22.97
N VAL A 75 -12.91 12.00 22.65
CA VAL A 75 -12.62 13.13 23.52
C VAL A 75 -13.80 14.10 23.52
N ASN A 76 -14.15 14.65 22.38
CA ASN A 76 -15.30 15.53 22.20
C ASN A 76 -15.72 15.64 20.73
N LYS A 77 -16.82 16.37 20.46
CA LYS A 77 -17.37 16.55 19.09
C LYS A 77 -16.42 17.32 18.16
N SER A 78 -15.65 18.28 18.69
CA SER A 78 -14.66 19.04 17.92
C SER A 78 -13.52 18.14 17.44
N CYS A 79 -12.94 17.34 18.35
CA CYS A 79 -11.90 16.36 18.00
C CYS A 79 -12.41 15.31 17.00
N LEU A 80 -13.64 14.82 17.17
CA LEU A 80 -14.27 13.92 16.21
C LEU A 80 -14.41 14.57 14.83
N SER A 81 -14.77 15.84 14.77
CA SER A 81 -14.86 16.60 13.52
C SER A 81 -13.49 16.70 12.84
N LEU A 82 -12.44 17.08 13.58
CA LEU A 82 -11.07 17.19 13.07
C LEU A 82 -10.58 15.89 12.41
N VAL A 83 -10.87 14.75 13.04
CA VAL A 83 -10.50 13.44 12.47
C VAL A 83 -11.32 13.14 11.22
N LYS A 84 -12.64 13.38 11.25
CA LYS A 84 -13.54 13.06 10.13
C LYS A 84 -13.38 13.96 8.90
N THR A 85 -13.03 15.22 9.08
CA THR A 85 -12.83 16.19 7.97
C THR A 85 -11.51 16.03 7.27
N GLY A 86 -10.58 15.20 7.83
CA GLY A 86 -9.25 15.04 7.30
C GLY A 86 -8.35 16.27 7.52
N GLU A 87 -8.74 17.22 8.35
CA GLU A 87 -7.98 18.44 8.63
C GLU A 87 -6.63 18.16 9.26
N LEU A 88 -6.55 17.17 10.15
CA LEU A 88 -5.28 16.73 10.73
C LEU A 88 -4.27 16.29 9.66
N TYR A 89 -4.72 15.63 8.59
CA TYR A 89 -3.83 15.22 7.50
C TYR A 89 -3.30 16.42 6.68
N LYS A 90 -4.13 17.45 6.49
CA LYS A 90 -3.70 18.68 5.82
C LYS A 90 -2.63 19.38 6.64
N ILE A 91 -2.87 19.56 7.95
CA ILE A 91 -1.92 20.18 8.86
C ILE A 91 -0.62 19.38 8.94
N ARG A 92 -0.68 18.05 9.04
CA ARG A 92 0.52 17.19 9.03
C ARG A 92 1.34 17.40 7.77
N ARG A 93 0.70 17.47 6.60
CA ARG A 93 1.35 17.76 5.32
C ARG A 93 2.03 19.14 5.35
N ASP A 94 1.34 20.15 5.85
CA ASP A 94 1.82 21.54 5.88
C ASP A 94 3.02 21.73 6.84
N ILE A 95 3.04 21.00 7.96
CA ILE A 95 4.18 20.99 8.89
C ILE A 95 5.26 19.95 8.51
N GLY A 96 5.11 19.27 7.37
CA GLY A 96 6.07 18.28 6.87
C GLY A 96 6.12 16.97 7.65
N LEU A 97 5.16 16.67 8.53
CA LEU A 97 5.12 15.46 9.32
C LEU A 97 4.53 14.31 8.49
N LYS A 98 5.38 13.34 8.19
CA LYS A 98 5.01 12.18 7.36
C LYS A 98 5.20 10.89 8.15
N GLU A 99 4.22 10.00 8.03
CA GLU A 99 4.30 8.64 8.58
C GLU A 99 4.01 7.61 7.50
N PRO A 100 4.82 6.56 7.40
CA PRO A 100 4.52 5.47 6.48
C PRO A 100 3.36 4.62 7.01
N SER A 101 2.51 4.17 6.09
CA SER A 101 1.53 3.10 6.28
C SER A 101 1.74 2.05 5.22
N VAL A 102 1.73 0.80 5.63
CA VAL A 102 1.84 -0.33 4.71
C VAL A 102 0.46 -0.90 4.45
N PHE A 103 0.01 -0.84 3.21
CA PHE A 103 -1.24 -1.44 2.78
C PHE A 103 -0.94 -2.79 2.13
N MET A 104 -1.62 -3.83 2.59
CA MET A 104 -1.38 -5.20 2.16
C MET A 104 -2.69 -5.91 1.84
N PHE A 105 -2.67 -6.68 0.76
CA PHE A 105 -3.73 -7.61 0.38
C PHE A 105 -3.14 -9.00 0.22
N ALA A 106 -3.52 -9.92 1.09
CA ALA A 106 -3.02 -11.29 1.12
C ALA A 106 -4.03 -12.25 0.49
N SER A 107 -3.56 -13.39 0.01
CA SER A 107 -4.40 -14.45 -0.54
C SER A 107 -5.40 -14.96 0.50
N GLY A 108 -6.65 -15.16 0.09
CA GLY A 108 -7.73 -15.58 0.97
C GLY A 108 -8.41 -14.44 1.75
N GLU A 109 -7.89 -13.22 1.70
CA GLU A 109 -8.52 -12.07 2.33
C GLU A 109 -9.59 -11.43 1.44
N SER A 110 -10.66 -10.94 2.06
CA SER A 110 -11.73 -10.18 1.38
C SER A 110 -11.52 -8.66 1.45
N SER A 111 -10.58 -8.19 2.25
CA SER A 111 -10.30 -6.77 2.48
C SER A 111 -8.81 -6.51 2.59
N TRP A 112 -8.44 -5.29 2.29
CA TRP A 112 -7.09 -4.79 2.52
C TRP A 112 -6.84 -4.60 4.01
N TRP A 113 -5.57 -4.70 4.39
CA TRP A 113 -5.06 -4.39 5.71
C TRP A 113 -4.12 -3.20 5.64
N ALA A 114 -4.19 -2.33 6.64
CA ALA A 114 -3.27 -1.23 6.84
C ALA A 114 -2.48 -1.46 8.13
N PHE A 115 -1.17 -1.30 8.04
CA PHE A 115 -0.23 -1.43 9.16
C PHE A 115 0.52 -0.12 9.36
N ASP A 116 0.93 0.14 10.59
CA ASP A 116 1.94 1.15 10.88
C ASP A 116 3.34 0.68 10.45
N ARG A 117 4.34 1.55 10.59
CA ARG A 117 5.73 1.25 10.24
C ARG A 117 6.29 0.02 10.95
N GLU A 118 5.96 -0.13 12.23
CA GLU A 118 6.50 -1.18 13.10
C GLU A 118 5.67 -2.46 13.06
N PHE A 119 4.56 -2.48 12.31
CA PHE A 119 3.58 -3.56 12.26
C PHE A 119 2.99 -3.94 13.62
N MET A 120 3.05 -3.02 14.58
CA MET A 120 2.46 -3.17 15.92
C MET A 120 0.98 -2.82 15.95
N SER A 121 0.58 -1.86 15.13
CA SER A 121 -0.80 -1.43 14.96
C SER A 121 -1.29 -1.77 13.56
N PHE A 122 -2.47 -2.37 13.49
CA PHE A 122 -3.07 -2.74 12.20
C PHE A 122 -4.58 -2.59 12.22
N ARG A 123 -5.15 -2.38 11.06
CA ARG A 123 -6.60 -2.33 10.86
C ARG A 123 -6.99 -2.95 9.53
N LYS A 124 -8.17 -3.56 9.52
CA LYS A 124 -8.82 -3.98 8.30
C LYS A 124 -9.52 -2.78 7.65
N LEU A 125 -9.31 -2.57 6.36
CA LEU A 125 -10.02 -1.51 5.63
C LEU A 125 -11.48 -1.95 5.38
N PRO A 126 -12.39 -0.99 5.14
CA PRO A 126 -13.73 -1.30 4.68
C PRO A 126 -13.70 -2.24 3.47
N VAL A 127 -14.71 -3.06 3.32
CA VAL A 127 -14.84 -3.93 2.14
C VAL A 127 -14.93 -3.06 0.89
N LEU A 128 -14.13 -3.40 -0.12
CA LEU A 128 -14.13 -2.71 -1.40
C LEU A 128 -15.45 -3.03 -2.13
N PRO A 129 -16.28 -2.01 -2.46
CA PRO A 129 -17.61 -2.23 -3.02
C PRO A 129 -17.57 -2.42 -4.54
N SER A 130 -16.93 -3.51 -4.99
CA SER A 130 -16.77 -3.86 -6.40
C SER A 130 -17.44 -5.19 -6.73
N ASP A 131 -17.48 -5.51 -8.02
CA ASP A 131 -18.04 -6.77 -8.49
C ASP A 131 -17.12 -7.99 -8.24
N SER A 132 -17.64 -9.18 -8.46
CA SER A 132 -16.92 -10.43 -8.25
C SER A 132 -15.70 -10.59 -9.16
N CYS A 133 -15.72 -10.03 -10.38
CA CYS A 133 -14.57 -10.04 -11.30
C CYS A 133 -13.40 -9.28 -10.70
N PHE A 134 -13.66 -8.10 -10.15
CA PHE A 134 -12.64 -7.30 -9.49
C PHE A 134 -12.16 -7.98 -8.21
N LEU A 135 -13.06 -8.48 -7.38
CA LEU A 135 -12.69 -9.09 -6.10
C LEU A 135 -11.80 -10.32 -6.26
N SER A 136 -12.04 -11.14 -7.28
CA SER A 136 -11.28 -12.38 -7.55
C SER A 136 -10.11 -12.21 -8.52
N GLY A 137 -10.07 -11.12 -9.29
CA GLY A 137 -9.06 -10.87 -10.33
C GLY A 137 -7.74 -10.32 -9.78
N ASP A 138 -6.73 -10.32 -10.65
CA ASP A 138 -5.45 -9.66 -10.37
C ASP A 138 -5.63 -8.14 -10.26
N LYS A 139 -4.82 -7.55 -9.40
CA LYS A 139 -4.86 -6.11 -9.11
C LYS A 139 -3.45 -5.55 -9.07
N GLU A 140 -3.32 -4.28 -9.41
CA GLU A 140 -2.13 -3.47 -9.14
C GLU A 140 -2.49 -2.37 -8.15
N SER A 141 -1.55 -2.03 -7.28
CA SER A 141 -1.75 -0.98 -6.29
C SER A 141 -0.60 0.01 -6.25
N LEU A 142 -0.93 1.28 -6.01
CA LEU A 142 0.03 2.36 -5.85
C LEU A 142 -0.53 3.41 -4.90
N CYS A 143 0.36 4.18 -4.25
CA CYS A 143 -0.05 5.27 -3.37
C CYS A 143 0.31 6.63 -3.97
N ALA A 144 -0.54 7.64 -3.71
CA ALA A 144 -0.32 9.03 -4.09
C ALA A 144 -0.95 9.94 -3.04
N GLY A 145 -0.14 10.72 -2.31
CA GLY A 145 -0.62 11.48 -1.17
C GLY A 145 -1.32 10.57 -0.15
N THR A 146 -2.58 10.88 0.19
CA THR A 146 -3.43 10.08 1.08
C THR A 146 -4.26 9.02 0.35
N HIS A 147 -4.06 8.86 -0.96
CA HIS A 147 -4.82 7.92 -1.79
C HIS A 147 -4.08 6.59 -1.96
N LEU A 148 -4.75 5.47 -1.66
CA LEU A 148 -4.38 4.15 -2.17
C LEU A 148 -5.23 3.88 -3.42
N LEU A 149 -4.60 3.79 -4.57
CA LEU A 149 -5.22 3.45 -5.84
C LEU A 149 -5.06 1.97 -6.10
N VAL A 150 -6.16 1.28 -6.40
CA VAL A 150 -6.16 -0.13 -6.75
C VAL A 150 -6.79 -0.27 -8.13
N SER A 151 -5.98 -0.66 -9.11
CA SER A 151 -6.41 -0.95 -10.47
C SER A 151 -6.76 -2.42 -10.60
N GLY A 152 -7.84 -2.72 -11.28
CA GLY A 152 -8.28 -4.09 -11.53
C GLY A 152 -9.40 -4.11 -12.57
N ARG A 153 -9.92 -5.31 -12.86
CA ARG A 153 -10.93 -5.52 -13.88
C ARG A 153 -12.30 -5.79 -13.27
N GLU A 154 -13.27 -4.97 -13.58
CA GLU A 154 -14.70 -5.24 -13.40
C GLU A 154 -15.29 -5.86 -14.68
N ILE A 155 -16.56 -6.26 -14.63
CA ILE A 155 -17.28 -6.82 -15.79
C ILE A 155 -17.23 -5.84 -16.98
N GLU A 156 -17.39 -4.56 -16.71
CA GLU A 156 -17.42 -3.50 -17.74
C GLU A 156 -16.03 -3.10 -18.26
N GLY A 157 -14.95 -3.46 -17.57
CA GLY A 157 -13.59 -3.12 -18.01
C GLY A 157 -12.60 -2.87 -16.88
N LEU A 158 -11.48 -2.25 -17.22
CA LEU A 158 -10.48 -1.83 -16.24
C LEU A 158 -10.93 -0.57 -15.51
N VAL A 159 -10.85 -0.62 -14.19
CA VAL A 159 -11.26 0.47 -13.29
C VAL A 159 -10.21 0.72 -12.23
N ILE A 160 -10.29 1.87 -11.60
CA ILE A 160 -9.52 2.22 -10.42
C ILE A 160 -10.46 2.42 -9.24
N TRP A 161 -10.19 1.75 -8.15
CA TRP A 161 -10.76 2.05 -6.85
C TRP A 161 -9.77 2.88 -6.04
N ARG A 162 -10.25 3.94 -5.41
CA ARG A 162 -9.47 4.83 -4.56
C ARG A 162 -9.92 4.68 -3.12
N TYR A 163 -9.00 4.32 -2.26
CA TYR A 163 -9.20 4.44 -0.82
C TYR A 163 -8.61 5.77 -0.35
N GLU A 164 -9.43 6.57 0.33
CA GLU A 164 -9.02 7.81 0.96
C GLU A 164 -8.70 7.57 2.44
N LEU A 165 -7.42 7.81 2.80
CA LEU A 165 -6.93 7.54 4.15
C LEU A 165 -7.66 8.38 5.21
N ALA A 166 -7.90 9.67 4.91
CA ALA A 166 -8.54 10.60 5.82
C ALA A 166 -10.01 10.25 6.11
N GLU A 167 -10.74 9.80 5.09
CA GLU A 167 -12.15 9.46 5.19
C GLU A 167 -12.40 7.99 5.59
N ASN A 168 -11.36 7.16 5.55
CA ASN A 168 -11.46 5.71 5.71
C ASN A 168 -12.51 5.08 4.79
N LYS A 169 -12.52 5.47 3.51
CA LYS A 169 -13.58 5.12 2.56
C LYS A 169 -13.03 4.77 1.18
N TRP A 170 -13.69 3.80 0.55
CA TRP A 170 -13.51 3.50 -0.87
C TRP A 170 -14.45 4.31 -1.74
N GLY A 171 -13.95 4.78 -2.87
CA GLY A 171 -14.73 5.39 -3.94
C GLY A 171 -14.16 5.00 -5.30
N LYS A 172 -14.93 5.22 -6.36
CA LYS A 172 -14.38 5.11 -7.72
C LYS A 172 -13.30 6.17 -7.90
N GLY A 173 -12.13 5.72 -8.31
CA GLY A 173 -11.04 6.61 -8.73
C GLY A 173 -11.23 7.12 -10.14
N PRO A 174 -10.47 8.16 -10.55
CA PRO A 174 -10.47 8.61 -11.93
C PRO A 174 -9.83 7.54 -12.82
N SER A 175 -10.45 7.28 -13.96
CA SER A 175 -9.89 6.35 -14.96
C SER A 175 -8.58 6.91 -15.53
N MET A 176 -7.61 6.03 -15.75
CA MET A 176 -6.44 6.37 -16.56
C MET A 176 -6.89 6.77 -17.98
N ILE A 177 -6.15 7.63 -18.64
CA ILE A 177 -6.39 8.02 -20.03
C ILE A 177 -6.32 6.78 -20.93
N TRP A 178 -5.35 5.90 -20.66
CA TRP A 178 -5.24 4.57 -21.26
C TRP A 178 -5.37 3.52 -20.15
N PRO A 179 -6.57 2.99 -19.89
CA PRO A 179 -6.80 1.95 -18.89
C PRO A 179 -5.91 0.74 -19.15
N ARG A 180 -5.17 0.31 -18.12
CA ARG A 180 -4.09 -0.67 -18.24
C ARG A 180 -3.99 -1.61 -17.06
N CYS A 181 -3.40 -2.77 -17.29
CA CYS A 181 -2.91 -3.70 -16.27
C CYS A 181 -1.45 -4.09 -16.59
N LEU A 182 -0.76 -4.74 -15.65
CA LEU A 182 0.63 -5.21 -15.77
C LEU A 182 1.62 -4.08 -16.10
N PHE A 183 1.41 -2.92 -15.50
CA PHE A 183 2.18 -1.70 -15.71
C PHE A 183 3.24 -1.48 -14.63
N ALA A 184 4.23 -0.67 -14.94
CA ALA A 184 5.18 -0.13 -13.97
C ALA A 184 4.59 1.06 -13.22
N SER A 185 4.81 1.15 -11.91
CA SER A 185 4.40 2.30 -11.12
C SER A 185 5.47 2.75 -10.14
N ALA A 186 5.47 4.05 -9.82
CA ALA A 186 6.31 4.63 -8.78
C ALA A 186 5.60 5.82 -8.14
N THR A 187 5.97 6.13 -6.89
CA THR A 187 5.49 7.31 -6.16
C THR A 187 6.63 8.28 -5.94
N CYS A 188 6.38 9.56 -6.16
CA CYS A 188 7.29 10.64 -5.81
C CYS A 188 6.52 11.74 -5.09
N GLY A 189 6.83 11.96 -3.82
CA GLY A 189 6.09 12.89 -2.98
C GLY A 189 4.60 12.50 -2.93
N ALA A 190 3.72 13.44 -3.29
CA ALA A 190 2.28 13.17 -3.36
C ALA A 190 1.83 12.57 -4.71
N ARG A 191 2.65 12.58 -5.74
CA ARG A 191 2.28 12.14 -7.10
C ARG A 191 2.64 10.68 -7.35
N ALA A 192 1.87 10.02 -8.21
CA ALA A 192 2.19 8.68 -8.71
C ALA A 192 2.36 8.68 -10.22
N TYR A 193 3.23 7.80 -10.70
CA TYR A 193 3.57 7.61 -12.10
C TYR A 193 3.24 6.18 -12.51
N VAL A 194 2.71 6.02 -13.70
CA VAL A 194 2.46 4.71 -14.32
C VAL A 194 2.96 4.71 -15.75
N ALA A 195 3.49 3.58 -16.21
CA ALA A 195 3.98 3.45 -17.57
C ALA A 195 3.90 2.02 -18.09
N GLY A 196 3.71 1.87 -19.40
CA GLY A 196 3.59 0.56 -20.03
C GLY A 196 2.31 -0.16 -19.66
N GLY A 197 2.38 -1.49 -19.58
CA GLY A 197 1.23 -2.34 -19.34
C GLY A 197 0.53 -2.76 -20.61
N MET A 198 -0.69 -3.23 -20.47
CA MET A 198 -1.53 -3.66 -21.60
C MET A 198 -2.99 -3.27 -21.39
N GLY A 199 -3.70 -3.05 -22.51
CA GLY A 199 -5.12 -2.69 -22.52
C GLY A 199 -6.06 -3.88 -22.25
N ALA A 200 -7.31 -3.56 -21.91
CA ALA A 200 -8.35 -4.55 -21.64
C ALA A 200 -8.94 -5.18 -22.90
N ILE A 201 -8.97 -4.42 -24.01
CA ILE A 201 -9.73 -4.78 -25.22
C ILE A 201 -8.95 -5.77 -26.09
N SER A 202 -7.63 -5.60 -26.19
CA SER A 202 -6.75 -6.52 -26.91
C SER A 202 -5.71 -7.09 -25.97
N ARG A 203 -5.69 -8.41 -25.77
CA ARG A 203 -4.68 -9.10 -24.95
C ARG A 203 -3.24 -8.92 -25.47
N ASN A 204 -3.08 -8.41 -26.67
CA ASN A 204 -1.78 -8.24 -27.33
C ASN A 204 -1.33 -6.79 -27.42
N GLU A 205 -2.15 -5.81 -27.06
CA GLU A 205 -1.77 -4.40 -27.12
C GLU A 205 -0.91 -4.03 -25.93
N VAL A 206 0.39 -3.98 -26.14
CA VAL A 206 1.38 -3.55 -25.14
C VAL A 206 1.64 -2.06 -25.31
N TYR A 207 1.60 -1.30 -24.21
CA TYR A 207 1.69 0.14 -24.23
C TYR A 207 3.12 0.68 -24.09
N ASP A 208 3.36 1.80 -24.79
CA ASP A 208 4.48 2.70 -24.59
C ASP A 208 4.06 3.99 -23.85
N SER A 209 2.76 4.16 -23.58
CA SER A 209 2.23 5.34 -22.94
C SER A 209 2.56 5.37 -21.44
N ALA A 210 2.65 6.58 -20.90
CA ALA A 210 2.86 6.84 -19.48
C ALA A 210 1.93 7.96 -19.02
N GLU A 211 1.59 7.96 -17.74
CA GLU A 211 0.70 8.93 -17.10
C GLU A 211 1.17 9.25 -15.69
N ARG A 212 0.81 10.44 -15.22
CA ARG A 212 1.05 10.90 -13.85
C ARG A 212 -0.27 11.22 -13.17
N TYR A 213 -0.46 10.70 -11.98
CA TYR A 213 -1.61 10.99 -11.13
C TYR A 213 -1.31 12.15 -10.19
N ASP A 214 -2.22 13.13 -10.15
CA ASP A 214 -2.20 14.24 -9.21
C ASP A 214 -3.36 14.05 -8.21
N PRO A 215 -3.07 13.77 -6.93
CA PRO A 215 -4.11 13.52 -5.93
C PRO A 215 -4.91 14.78 -5.56
N ASP A 216 -4.32 15.97 -5.65
CA ASP A 216 -5.01 17.23 -5.32
C ASP A 216 -6.07 17.57 -6.38
N ARG A 217 -5.81 17.25 -7.66
CA ARG A 217 -6.77 17.39 -8.75
C ARG A 217 -7.65 16.15 -8.97
N GLY A 218 -7.23 15.01 -8.42
CA GLY A 218 -7.89 13.73 -8.63
C GLY A 218 -7.91 13.31 -10.11
N SER A 219 -6.84 13.59 -10.87
CA SER A 219 -6.80 13.37 -12.32
C SER A 219 -5.46 12.82 -12.79
N TRP A 220 -5.49 12.20 -13.97
CA TRP A 220 -4.31 11.69 -14.68
C TRP A 220 -3.88 12.68 -15.76
N ASP A 221 -2.58 12.99 -15.81
CA ASP A 221 -1.94 13.77 -16.87
C ASP A 221 -1.13 12.84 -17.77
N PRO A 222 -1.20 12.99 -19.12
CA PRO A 222 -0.37 12.23 -20.01
C PRO A 222 1.09 12.66 -19.91
N LEU A 223 1.98 11.69 -20.01
CA LEU A 223 3.42 11.90 -20.18
C LEU A 223 3.84 11.53 -21.61
N PRO A 224 5.01 11.97 -22.07
CA PRO A 224 5.58 11.49 -23.33
C PRO A 224 5.66 9.95 -23.36
N LYS A 225 5.61 9.38 -24.56
CA LYS A 225 5.72 7.95 -24.76
C LYS A 225 7.14 7.46 -24.49
N MET A 226 7.24 6.27 -23.87
CA MET A 226 8.50 5.52 -23.75
C MET A 226 9.04 5.13 -25.12
N LYS A 227 10.33 4.81 -25.19
CA LYS A 227 10.97 4.32 -26.41
C LYS A 227 10.64 2.86 -26.72
N LYS A 228 10.28 2.08 -25.70
CA LYS A 228 9.94 0.66 -25.81
C LYS A 228 8.56 0.39 -25.20
N ARG A 229 7.72 -0.33 -25.94
CA ARG A 229 6.51 -0.93 -25.37
C ARG A 229 6.91 -2.00 -24.38
N ARG A 230 6.24 -2.06 -23.23
CA ARG A 230 6.55 -3.07 -22.21
C ARG A 230 5.38 -3.35 -21.26
N LYS A 231 5.20 -4.62 -20.90
CA LYS A 231 4.30 -5.09 -19.84
C LYS A 231 5.08 -5.99 -18.89
N LEU A 232 4.55 -6.27 -17.68
CA LEU A 232 5.24 -7.00 -16.62
C LEU A 232 6.60 -6.36 -16.28
N CYS A 233 6.65 -5.04 -16.34
CA CYS A 233 7.81 -4.22 -16.00
C CYS A 233 7.66 -3.65 -14.59
N ALA A 234 8.76 -3.23 -14.01
CA ALA A 234 8.78 -2.58 -12.70
C ALA A 234 9.13 -1.10 -12.82
N GLY A 235 8.53 -0.27 -11.94
CA GLY A 235 8.79 1.15 -11.86
C GLY A 235 9.38 1.55 -10.52
N PHE A 236 10.22 2.57 -10.50
CA PHE A 236 10.77 3.18 -9.30
C PHE A 236 11.13 4.64 -9.55
N TYR A 237 11.28 5.40 -8.46
CA TYR A 237 11.71 6.80 -8.52
C TYR A 237 13.08 6.94 -7.86
N MET A 238 14.05 7.51 -8.58
CA MET A 238 15.43 7.64 -8.14
C MET A 238 16.09 8.84 -8.87
N ASP A 239 16.99 9.55 -8.22
CA ASP A 239 17.71 10.69 -8.79
C ASP A 239 16.80 11.74 -9.43
N GLY A 240 15.61 11.98 -8.83
CA GLY A 240 14.64 12.94 -9.36
C GLY A 240 13.95 12.49 -10.66
N LYS A 241 13.97 11.19 -11.00
CA LYS A 241 13.44 10.66 -12.25
C LYS A 241 12.59 9.41 -12.04
N PHE A 242 11.59 9.24 -12.88
CA PHE A 242 10.79 8.01 -12.92
C PHE A 242 11.44 7.00 -13.87
N TYR A 243 11.78 5.83 -13.36
CA TYR A 243 12.40 4.73 -14.10
C TYR A 243 11.42 3.60 -14.35
N VAL A 244 11.57 2.94 -15.50
CA VAL A 244 10.89 1.70 -15.85
C VAL A 244 11.91 0.70 -16.36
N ILE A 245 11.92 -0.50 -15.80
CA ILE A 245 12.94 -1.51 -16.11
C ILE A 245 12.31 -2.85 -16.46
N GLY A 246 12.95 -3.57 -17.37
CA GLY A 246 12.57 -4.92 -17.76
C GLY A 246 11.21 -5.02 -18.42
N GLY A 247 10.53 -6.12 -18.15
CA GLY A 247 9.26 -6.47 -18.78
C GLY A 247 9.45 -7.15 -20.13
N ARG A 248 8.35 -7.24 -20.89
CA ARG A 248 8.33 -7.92 -22.18
C ARG A 248 7.38 -7.22 -23.16
N ASN A 249 7.64 -7.45 -24.44
CA ASN A 249 6.76 -7.04 -25.54
C ASN A 249 6.61 -8.16 -26.56
N GLU A 250 6.16 -7.83 -27.77
CA GLU A 250 6.02 -8.76 -28.89
C GLU A 250 7.35 -9.39 -29.35
N ASN A 251 8.49 -8.74 -29.09
CA ASN A 251 9.83 -9.20 -29.47
C ASN A 251 10.53 -10.04 -28.38
N GLY A 252 9.87 -10.24 -27.24
CA GLY A 252 10.40 -11.01 -26.12
C GLY A 252 10.64 -10.19 -24.86
N GLU A 253 11.56 -10.65 -24.03
CA GLU A 253 11.95 -10.01 -22.77
C GLU A 253 12.90 -8.84 -23.00
N LEU A 254 12.78 -7.80 -22.17
CA LEU A 254 13.57 -6.59 -22.26
C LEU A 254 14.60 -6.55 -21.14
N THR A 255 15.87 -6.39 -21.49
CA THR A 255 16.98 -6.18 -20.55
C THR A 255 17.27 -4.72 -20.26
N CYS A 256 16.68 -3.79 -21.01
CA CYS A 256 16.89 -2.36 -20.88
C CYS A 256 15.96 -1.72 -19.85
N GLY A 257 16.39 -0.60 -19.27
CA GLY A 257 15.57 0.35 -18.55
C GLY A 257 15.35 1.63 -19.35
N GLU A 258 14.42 2.44 -18.93
CA GLU A 258 14.18 3.81 -19.39
C GLU A 258 13.88 4.71 -18.21
N PHE A 259 14.26 5.98 -18.28
CA PHE A 259 13.81 6.96 -17.31
C PHE A 259 13.17 8.18 -17.98
N PHE A 260 12.20 8.74 -17.30
CA PHE A 260 11.56 9.99 -17.67
C PHE A 260 12.26 11.15 -16.98
N ASP A 261 12.80 12.08 -17.77
CA ASP A 261 13.39 13.32 -17.32
C ASP A 261 12.33 14.44 -17.43
N GLU A 262 11.80 14.88 -16.28
CA GLU A 262 10.77 15.92 -16.24
C GLU A 262 11.27 17.26 -16.79
N THR A 263 12.55 17.59 -16.58
CA THR A 263 13.13 18.87 -17.02
C THR A 263 13.24 18.96 -18.55
N ARG A 264 13.53 17.81 -19.18
CA ARG A 264 13.65 17.68 -20.63
C ARG A 264 12.37 17.19 -21.29
N ASN A 265 11.39 16.78 -20.48
CA ASN A 265 10.11 16.19 -20.90
C ASN A 265 10.29 15.07 -21.92
N ARG A 266 11.21 14.14 -21.67
CA ARG A 266 11.51 13.02 -22.56
C ARG A 266 12.01 11.80 -21.82
N TRP A 267 11.85 10.63 -22.47
CA TRP A 267 12.40 9.36 -22.02
C TRP A 267 13.79 9.12 -22.58
N GLU A 268 14.67 8.59 -21.74
CA GLU A 268 16.02 8.16 -22.13
C GLU A 268 16.20 6.66 -21.83
N LEU A 269 16.81 5.95 -22.79
CA LEU A 269 17.05 4.51 -22.69
C LEU A 269 18.36 4.22 -21.97
N ILE A 270 18.34 3.23 -21.06
CA ILE A 270 19.52 2.65 -20.44
C ILE A 270 19.66 1.23 -20.97
N PRO A 271 20.58 0.97 -21.90
CA PRO A 271 20.79 -0.37 -22.44
C PRO A 271 21.26 -1.33 -21.32
N GLU A 272 20.87 -2.59 -21.42
CA GLU A 272 21.37 -3.69 -20.58
C GLU A 272 21.35 -3.42 -19.08
N MET A 273 20.35 -2.65 -18.61
CA MET A 273 20.21 -2.37 -17.18
C MET A 273 19.90 -3.62 -16.35
N LEU A 274 19.26 -4.65 -16.96
CA LEU A 274 19.16 -6.02 -16.44
C LEU A 274 20.10 -6.91 -17.23
N LYS A 275 20.99 -7.66 -16.58
CA LYS A 275 21.84 -8.62 -17.26
C LYS A 275 21.03 -9.84 -17.73
N GLU A 276 21.46 -10.45 -18.83
CA GLU A 276 20.86 -11.67 -19.40
C GLU A 276 20.75 -12.83 -18.39
N ASP A 277 21.69 -12.95 -17.45
CA ASP A 277 21.67 -13.98 -16.40
C ASP A 277 20.45 -13.88 -15.47
N SER A 278 19.92 -12.67 -15.28
CA SER A 278 18.69 -12.46 -14.49
C SER A 278 17.40 -12.64 -15.31
N VAL A 279 17.51 -12.62 -16.65
CA VAL A 279 16.39 -12.82 -17.58
C VAL A 279 16.17 -14.32 -17.86
N GLN A 280 17.21 -15.14 -17.84
CA GLN A 280 17.11 -16.58 -18.07
C GLN A 280 16.42 -17.36 -16.93
N SER A 281 16.36 -16.81 -15.73
CA SER A 281 15.51 -17.35 -14.68
C SER A 281 14.07 -16.97 -14.95
N SER A 282 13.41 -17.62 -15.87
CA SER A 282 11.99 -17.59 -16.28
C SER A 282 10.99 -17.06 -15.23
N SER A 283 11.31 -15.93 -14.60
CA SER A 283 10.43 -15.22 -13.70
C SER A 283 9.30 -14.64 -14.53
N HIS A 284 8.09 -15.08 -14.29
CA HIS A 284 6.90 -14.50 -14.93
C HIS A 284 6.39 -13.28 -14.17
N SER A 285 6.98 -12.95 -13.02
CA SER A 285 6.63 -11.76 -12.24
C SER A 285 7.43 -10.54 -12.70
N PRO A 286 6.90 -9.31 -12.50
CA PRO A 286 7.70 -8.11 -12.64
C PRO A 286 8.93 -8.12 -11.73
N PRO A 287 10.04 -7.46 -12.08
CA PRO A 287 11.19 -7.32 -11.19
C PRO A 287 10.80 -6.77 -9.82
N LEU A 288 11.27 -7.40 -8.75
CA LEU A 288 11.06 -6.94 -7.38
C LEU A 288 12.12 -5.90 -7.04
N LEU A 289 11.72 -4.63 -6.96
CA LEU A 289 12.61 -3.49 -6.81
C LEU A 289 12.20 -2.61 -5.61
N ALA A 290 13.21 -2.03 -4.95
CA ALA A 290 13.03 -1.00 -3.93
C ALA A 290 14.15 0.04 -4.02
N VAL A 291 13.83 1.30 -3.72
CA VAL A 291 14.81 2.39 -3.67
C VAL A 291 14.89 2.89 -2.23
N VAL A 292 16.06 2.80 -1.63
CA VAL A 292 16.35 3.29 -0.28
C VAL A 292 17.55 4.21 -0.32
N LYS A 293 17.44 5.39 0.30
CA LYS A 293 18.48 6.43 0.28
C LYS A 293 19.05 6.69 -1.13
N ASN A 294 18.14 6.73 -2.10
CA ASN A 294 18.46 6.95 -3.52
C ASN A 294 19.34 5.86 -4.17
N GLU A 295 19.46 4.67 -3.56
CA GLU A 295 20.10 3.49 -4.14
C GLU A 295 19.06 2.45 -4.50
N LEU A 296 19.23 1.80 -5.66
CA LEU A 296 18.31 0.81 -6.19
C LEU A 296 18.71 -0.61 -5.78
N TYR A 297 17.77 -1.33 -5.21
CA TYR A 297 17.90 -2.73 -4.80
C TYR A 297 16.96 -3.62 -5.61
N SER A 298 17.39 -4.82 -5.92
CA SER A 298 16.61 -5.85 -6.60
C SER A 298 16.69 -7.18 -5.83
N LEU A 299 15.55 -7.82 -5.68
CA LEU A 299 15.48 -9.19 -5.19
C LEU A 299 15.45 -10.15 -6.38
N GLU A 300 16.54 -10.91 -6.57
CA GLU A 300 16.61 -11.99 -7.54
C GLU A 300 15.84 -13.20 -7.02
N THR A 301 14.74 -13.51 -7.67
CA THR A 301 13.79 -14.52 -7.17
C THR A 301 14.23 -15.95 -7.37
N SER A 302 15.14 -16.24 -8.31
CA SER A 302 15.64 -17.59 -8.59
C SER A 302 16.63 -18.08 -7.53
N THR A 303 17.39 -17.16 -6.93
CA THR A 303 18.46 -17.44 -5.97
C THR A 303 18.15 -16.96 -4.55
N ASN A 304 17.06 -16.20 -4.37
CA ASN A 304 16.74 -15.45 -3.15
C ASN A 304 17.87 -14.49 -2.74
N GLU A 305 18.53 -13.88 -3.72
CA GLU A 305 19.65 -12.98 -3.52
C GLU A 305 19.22 -11.52 -3.66
N LEU A 306 19.64 -10.71 -2.70
CA LEU A 306 19.53 -9.25 -2.79
C LEU A 306 20.71 -8.70 -3.59
N LYS A 307 20.43 -7.77 -4.49
CA LYS A 307 21.42 -7.08 -5.33
C LYS A 307 21.25 -5.58 -5.23
N VAL A 308 22.36 -4.85 -5.32
CA VAL A 308 22.37 -3.37 -5.43
C VAL A 308 22.86 -2.96 -6.81
N TYR A 309 22.22 -1.96 -7.39
CA TYR A 309 22.58 -1.40 -8.70
C TYR A 309 23.67 -0.35 -8.57
N LEU A 310 24.76 -0.57 -9.26
CA LEU A 310 25.91 0.33 -9.33
C LEU A 310 25.72 1.29 -10.52
N LYS A 311 25.22 2.49 -10.25
CA LYS A 311 24.84 3.50 -11.27
C LYS A 311 25.99 3.86 -12.22
N LYS A 312 27.22 3.95 -11.69
CA LYS A 312 28.41 4.38 -12.47
C LYS A 312 28.80 3.36 -13.55
N THR A 313 28.62 2.07 -13.27
CA THR A 313 29.06 0.98 -14.14
C THR A 313 27.91 0.30 -14.84
N ASN A 314 26.66 0.67 -14.54
CA ASN A 314 25.45 -0.01 -15.02
C ASN A 314 25.51 -1.53 -14.76
N THR A 315 25.87 -1.90 -13.52
CA THR A 315 26.02 -3.32 -13.13
C THR A 315 25.35 -3.57 -11.78
N TRP A 316 25.10 -4.84 -11.47
CA TRP A 316 24.54 -5.26 -10.19
C TRP A 316 25.61 -5.97 -9.34
N ARG A 317 25.59 -5.72 -8.04
CA ARG A 317 26.44 -6.39 -7.05
C ARG A 317 25.54 -7.16 -6.07
N GLY A 318 25.85 -8.43 -5.83
CA GLY A 318 25.20 -9.26 -4.82
C GLY A 318 25.51 -8.76 -3.39
N LEU A 319 24.51 -8.83 -2.52
CA LEU A 319 24.58 -8.46 -1.11
C LEU A 319 24.27 -9.62 -0.16
N GLY A 320 23.97 -10.81 -0.72
CA GLY A 320 23.64 -11.99 0.04
C GLY A 320 22.17 -12.40 -0.02
N ARG A 321 21.81 -13.47 0.65
CA ARG A 321 20.47 -14.07 0.60
C ARG A 321 19.51 -13.37 1.54
N VAL A 322 18.24 -13.36 1.13
CA VAL A 322 17.13 -12.83 1.94
C VAL A 322 16.45 -13.95 2.75
N PRO A 323 15.81 -13.62 3.90
CA PRO A 323 15.22 -14.62 4.80
C PRO A 323 13.81 -15.08 4.41
N VAL A 324 13.36 -14.81 3.17
CA VAL A 324 12.09 -15.29 2.63
C VAL A 324 12.31 -16.16 1.39
N ARG A 325 11.32 -17.00 1.07
CA ARG A 325 11.35 -17.84 -0.13
C ARG A 325 10.63 -17.14 -1.28
N ALA A 326 11.37 -16.43 -2.11
CA ALA A 326 10.86 -15.80 -3.32
C ALA A 326 10.86 -16.74 -4.54
N ASP A 327 11.70 -17.77 -4.51
CA ASP A 327 11.91 -18.77 -5.57
C ASP A 327 10.70 -19.69 -5.77
N SER A 328 10.02 -20.08 -4.70
CA SER A 328 8.94 -21.07 -4.71
C SER A 328 7.78 -20.72 -5.66
N ASN A 329 7.51 -19.42 -5.85
CA ASN A 329 6.45 -18.91 -6.69
C ASN A 329 6.94 -17.97 -7.81
N ARG A 330 8.22 -18.08 -8.18
CA ARG A 330 8.84 -17.26 -9.24
C ARG A 330 8.63 -15.76 -9.02
N GLY A 331 8.76 -15.31 -7.76
CA GLY A 331 8.59 -13.91 -7.36
C GLY A 331 7.16 -13.48 -7.03
N TRP A 332 6.14 -14.27 -7.33
CA TRP A 332 4.78 -14.00 -6.89
C TRP A 332 4.59 -14.29 -5.40
N GLY A 333 3.72 -13.53 -4.74
CA GLY A 333 3.43 -13.70 -3.33
C GLY A 333 4.41 -13.05 -2.38
N VAL A 334 5.40 -12.31 -2.88
CA VAL A 334 6.40 -11.57 -2.10
C VAL A 334 6.20 -10.07 -2.31
N ALA A 335 6.23 -9.31 -1.22
CA ALA A 335 6.32 -7.86 -1.28
C ALA A 335 7.75 -7.42 -0.94
N PHE A 336 8.34 -6.63 -1.85
CA PHE A 336 9.65 -6.00 -1.67
C PHE A 336 9.50 -4.51 -1.95
N LYS A 337 9.64 -3.68 -0.92
CA LYS A 337 9.35 -2.24 -0.96
C LYS A 337 10.37 -1.44 -0.14
N SER A 338 10.37 -0.13 -0.31
CA SER A 338 11.02 0.80 0.61
C SER A 338 10.06 1.22 1.73
N LEU A 339 10.57 1.31 2.95
CA LEU A 339 9.85 1.78 4.14
C LEU A 339 10.71 2.83 4.86
N GLY A 340 10.62 4.06 4.40
CA GLY A 340 11.56 5.10 4.82
C GLY A 340 12.98 4.77 4.36
N ASP A 341 13.91 4.70 5.30
CA ASP A 341 15.33 4.39 5.04
C ASP A 341 15.66 2.89 5.11
N GLU A 342 14.65 2.03 5.15
CA GLU A 342 14.80 0.59 5.23
C GLU A 342 14.18 -0.11 4.02
N LEU A 343 14.71 -1.29 3.69
CA LEU A 343 14.07 -2.26 2.83
C LEU A 343 12.99 -3.00 3.62
N LEU A 344 11.81 -3.17 3.06
CA LEU A 344 10.72 -3.98 3.60
C LEU A 344 10.56 -5.23 2.74
N LEU A 345 10.57 -6.39 3.39
CA LEU A 345 10.41 -7.68 2.76
C LEU A 345 9.33 -8.49 3.47
N ILE A 346 8.28 -8.88 2.75
CA ILE A 346 7.17 -9.68 3.28
C ILE A 346 6.96 -10.89 2.39
N GLY A 347 6.89 -12.07 2.99
CA GLY A 347 6.66 -13.31 2.24
C GLY A 347 6.66 -14.55 3.13
N ALA A 348 6.75 -15.72 2.51
CA ALA A 348 6.91 -16.97 3.23
C ALA A 348 8.30 -17.03 3.88
N SER A 349 8.35 -17.31 5.17
CA SER A 349 9.62 -17.48 5.89
C SER A 349 10.45 -18.61 5.28
N SER A 350 11.78 -18.45 5.25
CA SER A 350 12.71 -19.53 4.91
C SER A 350 12.65 -20.68 5.91
N ALA A 351 12.24 -20.43 7.15
CA ALA A 351 12.14 -21.41 8.22
C ALA A 351 10.78 -22.15 8.29
N GLY A 352 9.76 -21.73 7.51
CA GLY A 352 8.43 -22.36 7.55
C GLY A 352 7.40 -21.73 6.63
N ASN A 353 6.17 -22.29 6.62
CA ASN A 353 5.05 -21.80 5.79
C ASN A 353 4.20 -20.75 6.52
N TYR A 354 4.84 -19.77 7.15
CA TYR A 354 4.16 -18.64 7.77
C TYR A 354 4.64 -17.33 7.16
N MET A 355 3.79 -16.32 7.22
CA MET A 355 4.14 -14.98 6.79
C MET A 355 5.21 -14.40 7.73
N ALA A 356 6.29 -13.91 7.15
CA ALA A 356 7.34 -13.18 7.86
C ALA A 356 7.52 -11.80 7.26
N ILE A 357 7.79 -10.83 8.13
CA ILE A 357 7.99 -9.43 7.78
C ILE A 357 9.36 -9.04 8.29
N TYR A 358 10.22 -8.62 7.37
CA TYR A 358 11.58 -8.21 7.69
C TYR A 358 11.83 -6.80 7.22
N THR A 359 12.63 -6.05 7.99
CA THR A 359 13.24 -4.80 7.55
C THR A 359 14.76 -4.91 7.61
N CYS A 360 15.42 -4.11 6.77
CA CYS A 360 16.88 -4.01 6.76
C CYS A 360 17.29 -2.61 6.34
N CYS A 361 18.22 -1.99 7.08
CA CYS A 361 18.88 -0.75 6.69
C CYS A 361 20.14 -1.08 5.87
N PRO A 362 20.15 -0.91 4.54
CA PRO A 362 21.24 -1.39 3.72
C PRO A 362 22.53 -0.57 3.83
N VAL A 363 22.47 0.60 4.46
CA VAL A 363 23.62 1.53 4.55
C VAL A 363 24.50 1.25 5.77
N ASP A 364 23.94 0.58 6.79
CA ASP A 364 24.64 0.32 8.05
C ASP A 364 25.49 -0.95 8.01
N CYS A 365 25.55 -1.64 6.85
CA CYS A 365 26.28 -2.89 6.70
C CYS A 365 27.75 -2.62 6.31
N GLU A 366 28.56 -2.11 7.23
CA GLU A 366 30.02 -1.98 7.04
C GLU A 366 30.70 -3.35 6.84
N SER A 367 30.13 -4.42 7.37
CA SER A 367 30.64 -5.80 7.28
C SER A 367 30.34 -6.50 5.96
N GLY A 368 29.52 -5.91 5.08
CA GLY A 368 29.10 -6.52 3.80
C GLY A 368 27.99 -7.57 3.91
N GLU A 369 27.57 -7.97 5.11
CA GLU A 369 26.40 -8.82 5.34
C GLU A 369 25.19 -8.00 5.73
N MET A 370 24.03 -8.33 5.12
CA MET A 370 22.76 -7.63 5.37
C MET A 370 22.11 -8.18 6.64
N GLU A 371 21.91 -7.31 7.62
CA GLU A 371 21.21 -7.67 8.86
C GLU A 371 19.70 -7.45 8.69
N TRP A 372 18.95 -8.56 8.62
CA TRP A 372 17.49 -8.54 8.52
C TRP A 372 16.83 -8.61 9.90
N LYS A 373 16.14 -7.56 10.28
CA LYS A 373 15.35 -7.51 11.51
C LYS A 373 13.96 -8.10 11.25
N LEU A 374 13.61 -9.18 11.95
CA LEU A 374 12.24 -9.71 11.96
C LEU A 374 11.34 -8.80 12.78
N LEU A 375 10.28 -8.28 12.15
CA LEU A 375 9.26 -7.52 12.85
C LEU A 375 8.21 -8.45 13.45
N ASP A 376 8.06 -8.39 14.78
CA ASP A 376 7.11 -9.22 15.51
C ASP A 376 5.83 -8.45 15.80
N GLY A 377 4.93 -8.33 14.80
CA GLY A 377 3.62 -7.69 14.93
C GLY A 377 2.53 -8.70 15.33
N GLY A 378 1.76 -8.35 16.34
CA GLY A 378 0.65 -9.19 16.80
C GLY A 378 -0.47 -9.29 15.75
N GLY A 379 -0.67 -10.41 15.13
CA GLY A 379 -1.76 -10.64 14.16
C GLY A 379 -1.33 -11.39 12.90
N ARG A 380 -0.05 -11.61 12.73
CA ARG A 380 0.55 -12.29 11.56
C ARG A 380 0.12 -13.74 11.37
N SER A 381 -0.15 -14.45 12.43
CA SER A 381 -0.56 -15.87 12.36
C SER A 381 -1.88 -16.10 11.62
N ARG A 382 -2.63 -15.02 11.30
CA ARG A 382 -3.93 -15.10 10.64
C ARG A 382 -3.90 -14.79 9.15
N LEU A 383 -2.85 -14.11 8.65
CA LEU A 383 -2.76 -13.77 7.24
C LEU A 383 -1.98 -14.81 6.46
N SER A 384 -2.40 -15.04 5.22
CA SER A 384 -1.66 -15.87 4.27
C SER A 384 -0.29 -15.27 4.00
N HIS A 385 0.72 -16.13 3.89
CA HIS A 385 2.07 -15.73 3.49
C HIS A 385 2.19 -15.33 2.02
N PHE A 386 1.15 -15.55 1.21
CA PHE A 386 1.12 -15.17 -0.20
C PHE A 386 0.52 -13.77 -0.34
N ILE A 387 1.37 -12.80 -0.60
CA ILE A 387 0.99 -11.39 -0.74
C ILE A 387 0.60 -11.12 -2.18
N LEU A 388 -0.67 -10.79 -2.41
CA LEU A 388 -1.18 -10.43 -3.72
C LEU A 388 -0.81 -9.00 -4.10
N ASN A 389 -0.85 -8.08 -3.13
CA ASN A 389 -0.49 -6.68 -3.33
C ASN A 389 0.07 -6.05 -2.05
N CYS A 390 1.01 -5.14 -2.23
CA CYS A 390 1.56 -4.33 -1.16
C CYS A 390 1.95 -2.95 -1.67
N SER A 391 1.50 -1.91 -0.98
CA SER A 391 1.86 -0.53 -1.27
C SER A 391 2.22 0.21 0.02
N VAL A 392 3.21 1.08 -0.04
CA VAL A 392 3.63 1.94 1.07
C VAL A 392 3.19 3.36 0.76
N MET A 393 2.41 3.93 1.67
CA MET A 393 1.97 5.33 1.64
C MET A 393 2.79 6.11 2.65
N VAL A 394 3.32 7.26 2.26
CA VAL A 394 4.01 8.19 3.14
C VAL A 394 3.23 9.50 3.14
N ALA A 395 2.37 9.67 4.16
CA ALA A 395 1.46 10.81 4.26
C ALA A 395 1.40 11.38 5.69
#